data_0f2021036d7251871d6a74df7932a0b0
#
_entry.id   0f2021036d7251871d6a74df7932a0b0
#
_cell.length_a   1.000
_cell.length_b   1.000
_cell.length_c   1.000
_cell.angle_alpha   90.00
_cell.angle_beta   90.00
_cell.angle_gamma   90.00
#
_symmetry.space_group_name_H-M   'P 1'
#
loop_
_entity.id
_entity.type
_entity.pdbx_description
1 polymer ?
#
loop_
_entity_poly.entity_id
_entity_poly.type
_entity_poly.pdbx_seq_one_letter_code
_entity_poly.pdbx_strand_id
1 'polypeptide(L)'
;MASIRATARGWRAEVFVRGVRDSASFRTRREAQAWGAAREAELRAAEALPAGERHTLRDALLRYRAEVTPTHRGKRWEELRIEAMLASPHLPLDKPVGQVQPADFGPWREARLAAVKPGSVLREFGILSAVFESARREWRWVAANPVADVRKPPQPAHRERVITRAEMRGVLRALGHDPRRGPRSITQAVAVAFLLALRTGMRAGELCGLAWVDVHPSFVRLHVTKTLPRDVPLSTKAARLLERMRGFDAVRVFGMDKRTLDALFRRARVNAGLAGFTFHDSRHTAATWLAQRLHVMDLCKMFGWRDTKRALTYYNPSATDIARRLG
;
A
#
# COMPACT_ATOMS: atom_id res chain seq x y z
N MET A 1 -46.45 9.14 -6.89
CA MET A 1 -47.52 8.73 -7.87
C MET A 1 -46.93 8.79 -9.27
N ALA A 2 -47.24 7.78 -10.08
CA ALA A 2 -46.87 7.78 -11.50
C ALA A 2 -47.57 8.91 -12.25
N SER A 3 -46.82 9.70 -13.02
CA SER A 3 -47.39 10.73 -13.93
C SER A 3 -47.63 10.11 -15.27
N ILE A 4 -48.84 10.30 -15.82
CA ILE A 4 -49.27 9.72 -17.12
C ILE A 4 -49.69 10.83 -18.05
N ARG A 5 -49.03 10.90 -19.21
CA ARG A 5 -49.26 11.95 -20.21
C ARG A 5 -49.60 11.35 -21.60
N ALA A 6 -50.51 11.97 -22.30
CA ALA A 6 -50.75 11.67 -23.71
C ALA A 6 -49.56 12.17 -24.56
N THR A 7 -49.18 11.41 -25.57
CA THR A 7 -48.16 11.77 -26.55
C THR A 7 -48.71 11.62 -27.96
N ALA A 8 -48.06 12.15 -28.98
CA ALA A 8 -48.51 12.07 -30.38
C ALA A 8 -48.71 10.62 -30.89
N ARG A 9 -48.16 9.61 -30.22
CA ARG A 9 -48.19 8.19 -30.62
C ARG A 9 -48.69 7.25 -29.53
N GLY A 10 -49.39 7.76 -28.50
CA GLY A 10 -49.86 6.94 -27.37
C GLY A 10 -49.75 7.64 -26.02
N TRP A 11 -49.36 6.90 -25.00
CA TRP A 11 -49.30 7.34 -23.60
C TRP A 11 -47.92 7.10 -23.02
N ARG A 12 -47.39 8.05 -22.26
CA ARG A 12 -46.13 7.93 -21.51
C ARG A 12 -46.41 7.92 -20.01
N ALA A 13 -45.89 6.91 -19.33
CA ALA A 13 -45.84 6.85 -17.88
C ALA A 13 -44.46 7.25 -17.37
N GLU A 14 -44.41 8.10 -16.36
CA GLU A 14 -43.20 8.43 -15.63
C GLU A 14 -43.41 8.13 -14.13
N VAL A 15 -42.47 7.43 -13.54
CA VAL A 15 -42.44 7.11 -12.11
C VAL A 15 -41.23 7.80 -11.52
N PHE A 16 -41.44 8.49 -10.42
CA PHE A 16 -40.38 9.09 -9.64
C PHE A 16 -40.52 8.70 -8.15
N VAL A 17 -39.59 7.93 -7.65
CA VAL A 17 -39.56 7.51 -6.25
C VAL A 17 -38.18 7.88 -5.68
N ARG A 18 -38.14 8.85 -4.79
CA ARG A 18 -36.94 9.28 -4.03
C ARG A 18 -35.62 9.35 -4.83
N GLY A 19 -35.63 10.00 -5.98
CA GLY A 19 -34.45 10.21 -6.81
C GLY A 19 -34.28 9.21 -7.96
N VAL A 20 -35.00 8.09 -7.96
CA VAL A 20 -35.03 7.15 -9.09
C VAL A 20 -36.15 7.56 -10.02
N ARG A 21 -35.81 7.88 -11.29
CA ARG A 21 -36.76 8.24 -12.36
C ARG A 21 -36.72 7.14 -13.39
N ASP A 22 -37.93 6.63 -13.73
CA ASP A 22 -38.12 5.65 -14.78
C ASP A 22 -39.31 6.04 -15.66
N SER A 23 -39.27 5.69 -16.93
CA SER A 23 -40.38 6.05 -17.84
C SER A 23 -40.50 5.04 -18.97
N ALA A 24 -41.77 4.79 -19.40
CA ALA A 24 -42.07 3.93 -20.53
C ALA A 24 -43.24 4.50 -21.33
N SER A 25 -43.33 4.13 -22.63
CA SER A 25 -44.42 4.55 -23.55
C SER A 25 -45.26 3.35 -23.92
N PHE A 26 -46.60 3.58 -24.03
CA PHE A 26 -47.60 2.56 -24.23
C PHE A 26 -48.62 3.01 -25.28
N ARG A 27 -49.35 2.05 -25.85
CA ARG A 27 -50.41 2.34 -26.83
C ARG A 27 -51.67 2.89 -26.17
N THR A 28 -51.99 2.40 -24.97
CA THR A 28 -53.21 2.77 -24.26
C THR A 28 -52.89 3.41 -22.90
N ARG A 29 -53.81 4.26 -22.44
CA ARG A 29 -53.74 4.87 -21.11
C ARG A 29 -53.78 3.83 -19.99
N ARG A 30 -54.52 2.74 -20.16
CA ARG A 30 -54.67 1.63 -19.21
C ARG A 30 -53.35 0.91 -19.01
N GLU A 31 -52.63 0.59 -20.10
CA GLU A 31 -51.27 -0.01 -20.01
C GLU A 31 -50.29 0.89 -19.31
N ALA A 32 -50.29 2.21 -19.62
CA ALA A 32 -49.42 3.18 -18.98
C ALA A 32 -49.71 3.28 -17.47
N GLN A 33 -51.00 3.24 -17.07
CA GLN A 33 -51.39 3.24 -15.67
C GLN A 33 -50.96 1.96 -14.92
N ALA A 34 -51.23 0.79 -15.55
CA ALA A 34 -50.85 -0.49 -14.96
C ALA A 34 -49.35 -0.60 -14.77
N TRP A 35 -48.55 -0.25 -15.77
CA TRP A 35 -47.08 -0.21 -15.66
C TRP A 35 -46.62 0.79 -14.61
N GLY A 36 -47.18 1.99 -14.58
CA GLY A 36 -46.81 3.03 -13.61
C GLY A 36 -47.05 2.58 -12.16
N ALA A 37 -48.22 1.97 -11.91
CA ALA A 37 -48.54 1.42 -10.59
C ALA A 37 -47.63 0.25 -10.19
N ALA A 38 -47.39 -0.69 -11.12
CA ALA A 38 -46.49 -1.82 -10.87
C ALA A 38 -45.04 -1.35 -10.59
N ARG A 39 -44.55 -0.43 -11.40
CA ARG A 39 -43.20 0.09 -11.29
C ARG A 39 -43.00 0.93 -10.02
N GLU A 40 -44.01 1.69 -9.64
CA GLU A 40 -43.98 2.44 -8.36
C GLU A 40 -43.98 1.48 -7.15
N ALA A 41 -44.77 0.42 -7.21
CA ALA A 41 -44.79 -0.62 -6.17
C ALA A 41 -43.46 -1.37 -6.06
N GLU A 42 -42.85 -1.74 -7.20
CA GLU A 42 -41.51 -2.37 -7.25
C GLU A 42 -40.45 -1.47 -6.66
N LEU A 43 -40.40 -0.18 -7.03
CA LEU A 43 -39.40 0.77 -6.50
C LEU A 43 -39.57 0.98 -5.01
N ARG A 44 -40.82 1.05 -4.50
CA ARG A 44 -41.10 1.16 -3.06
C ARG A 44 -40.76 -0.14 -2.31
N ALA A 45 -41.06 -1.29 -2.89
CA ALA A 45 -40.71 -2.59 -2.30
C ALA A 45 -39.19 -2.78 -2.25
N ALA A 46 -38.47 -2.42 -3.32
CA ALA A 46 -37.00 -2.45 -3.35
C ALA A 46 -36.39 -1.54 -2.28
N GLU A 47 -37.02 -0.39 -2.02
CA GLU A 47 -36.55 0.54 -0.96
C GLU A 47 -36.84 0.04 0.46
N ALA A 48 -37.88 -0.78 0.64
CA ALA A 48 -38.22 -1.37 1.93
C ALA A 48 -37.24 -2.49 2.35
N LEU A 49 -36.42 -3.00 1.39
CA LEU A 49 -35.43 -4.01 1.70
C LEU A 49 -34.33 -3.44 2.63
N PRO A 50 -33.75 -4.26 3.51
CA PRO A 50 -32.57 -3.91 4.29
C PRO A 50 -31.45 -3.39 3.38
N ALA A 51 -30.65 -2.45 3.87
CA ALA A 51 -29.57 -1.84 3.08
C ALA A 51 -28.61 -2.87 2.47
N GLY A 52 -28.34 -3.97 3.19
CA GLY A 52 -27.50 -5.06 2.70
C GLY A 52 -28.09 -5.87 1.53
N GLU A 53 -29.39 -5.78 1.30
CA GLU A 53 -30.05 -6.39 0.14
C GLU A 53 -30.22 -5.43 -1.03
N ARG A 54 -30.22 -4.14 -0.75
CA ARG A 54 -30.33 -3.06 -1.77
C ARG A 54 -29.01 -2.78 -2.48
N HIS A 55 -27.90 -2.92 -1.76
CA HIS A 55 -26.57 -2.58 -2.26
C HIS A 55 -25.77 -3.85 -2.55
N THR A 56 -25.06 -3.84 -3.68
CA THR A 56 -24.20 -4.93 -4.12
C THR A 56 -22.78 -4.79 -3.57
N LEU A 57 -21.95 -5.83 -3.73
CA LEU A 57 -20.52 -5.73 -3.47
C LEU A 57 -19.86 -4.67 -4.38
N ARG A 58 -20.35 -4.52 -5.62
CA ARG A 58 -19.92 -3.48 -6.55
C ARG A 58 -20.14 -2.10 -5.96
N ASP A 59 -21.32 -1.83 -5.44
CA ASP A 59 -21.66 -0.55 -4.82
C ASP A 59 -20.77 -0.25 -3.60
N ALA A 60 -20.49 -1.26 -2.80
CA ALA A 60 -19.60 -1.11 -1.65
C ALA A 60 -18.17 -0.74 -2.06
N LEU A 61 -17.62 -1.39 -3.10
CA LEU A 61 -16.30 -1.07 -3.64
C LEU A 61 -16.25 0.34 -4.24
N LEU A 62 -17.28 0.74 -4.99
CA LEU A 62 -17.37 2.08 -5.60
C LEU A 62 -17.46 3.16 -4.53
N ARG A 63 -18.31 2.94 -3.53
CA ARG A 63 -18.48 3.88 -2.42
C ARG A 63 -17.19 4.02 -1.60
N TYR A 64 -16.54 2.92 -1.27
CA TYR A 64 -15.26 2.92 -0.56
C TYR A 64 -14.19 3.68 -1.34
N ARG A 65 -14.11 3.45 -2.66
CA ARG A 65 -13.18 4.17 -3.55
C ARG A 65 -13.43 5.67 -3.54
N ALA A 66 -14.69 6.09 -3.48
CA ALA A 66 -15.05 7.51 -3.50
C ALA A 66 -14.86 8.22 -2.15
N GLU A 67 -15.23 7.58 -1.05
CA GLU A 67 -15.29 8.20 0.28
C GLU A 67 -14.03 7.95 1.12
N VAL A 68 -13.48 6.73 1.10
CA VAL A 68 -12.43 6.30 2.03
C VAL A 68 -11.04 6.35 1.39
N THR A 69 -10.88 5.79 0.19
CA THR A 69 -9.57 5.73 -0.51
C THR A 69 -8.87 7.09 -0.63
N PRO A 70 -9.55 8.23 -0.90
CA PRO A 70 -8.88 9.54 -1.01
C PRO A 70 -8.16 10.00 0.27
N THR A 71 -8.58 9.51 1.44
CA THR A 71 -7.98 9.83 2.74
C THR A 71 -6.66 9.09 2.98
N HIS A 72 -6.37 8.04 2.20
CA HIS A 72 -5.21 7.19 2.39
C HIS A 72 -3.97 7.72 1.67
N ARG A 73 -2.80 7.63 2.30
CA ARG A 73 -1.50 7.96 1.66
C ARG A 73 -1.20 7.07 0.44
N GLY A 74 -1.70 5.85 0.43
CA GLY A 74 -1.51 4.86 -0.64
C GLY A 74 -2.61 4.85 -1.68
N LYS A 75 -3.46 5.90 -1.77
CA LYS A 75 -4.67 5.98 -2.58
C LYS A 75 -4.50 5.48 -4.01
N ARG A 76 -3.43 5.90 -4.71
CA ARG A 76 -3.21 5.48 -6.11
C ARG A 76 -3.09 3.97 -6.30
N TRP A 77 -2.41 3.28 -5.39
CA TRP A 77 -2.29 1.83 -5.43
C TRP A 77 -3.62 1.15 -5.11
N GLU A 78 -4.35 1.68 -4.13
CA GLU A 78 -5.65 1.17 -3.70
C GLU A 78 -6.71 1.34 -4.80
N GLU A 79 -6.76 2.50 -5.44
CA GLU A 79 -7.61 2.78 -6.62
C GLU A 79 -7.39 1.73 -7.72
N LEU A 80 -6.14 1.51 -8.14
CA LEU A 80 -5.81 0.52 -9.16
C LEU A 80 -6.20 -0.92 -8.76
N ARG A 81 -6.13 -1.25 -7.46
CA ARG A 81 -6.57 -2.57 -6.99
C ARG A 81 -8.08 -2.71 -6.98
N ILE A 82 -8.81 -1.67 -6.56
CA ILE A 82 -10.27 -1.65 -6.59
C ILE A 82 -10.76 -1.70 -8.04
N GLU A 83 -10.16 -0.98 -8.96
CA GLU A 83 -10.46 -1.07 -10.40
C GLU A 83 -10.28 -2.51 -10.93
N ALA A 84 -9.17 -3.15 -10.60
CA ALA A 84 -8.92 -4.54 -10.96
C ALA A 84 -9.92 -5.53 -10.33
N MET A 85 -10.40 -5.25 -9.11
CA MET A 85 -11.46 -6.02 -8.46
C MET A 85 -12.80 -5.84 -9.17
N LEU A 86 -13.15 -4.61 -9.53
CA LEU A 86 -14.39 -4.28 -10.26
C LEU A 86 -14.43 -4.89 -11.67
N ALA A 87 -13.27 -5.15 -12.27
CA ALA A 87 -13.16 -5.84 -13.56
C ALA A 87 -13.06 -7.37 -13.43
N SER A 88 -13.03 -7.91 -12.23
CA SER A 88 -12.83 -9.36 -12.03
C SER A 88 -14.13 -10.15 -12.22
N PRO A 89 -14.15 -11.14 -13.10
CA PRO A 89 -15.32 -12.03 -13.25
C PRO A 89 -15.48 -13.04 -12.11
N HIS A 90 -14.48 -13.14 -11.23
CA HIS A 90 -14.45 -14.12 -10.15
C HIS A 90 -14.92 -13.58 -8.79
N LEU A 91 -15.17 -12.25 -8.68
CA LEU A 91 -15.80 -11.66 -7.51
C LEU A 91 -17.32 -11.61 -7.69
N PRO A 92 -18.11 -11.83 -6.63
CA PRO A 92 -19.58 -11.76 -6.69
C PRO A 92 -20.05 -10.31 -6.66
N LEU A 93 -19.66 -9.53 -7.66
CA LEU A 93 -19.84 -8.07 -7.67
C LEU A 93 -21.30 -7.64 -7.61
N ASP A 94 -22.19 -8.40 -8.27
CA ASP A 94 -23.61 -8.05 -8.40
C ASP A 94 -24.47 -8.74 -7.33
N LYS A 95 -23.84 -9.52 -6.42
CA LYS A 95 -24.51 -10.12 -5.26
C LYS A 95 -24.80 -9.06 -4.21
N PRO A 96 -26.01 -9.08 -3.58
CA PRO A 96 -26.30 -8.21 -2.45
C PRO A 96 -25.24 -8.33 -1.36
N VAL A 97 -24.72 -7.21 -0.87
CA VAL A 97 -23.56 -7.18 0.05
C VAL A 97 -23.85 -7.89 1.37
N GLY A 98 -25.11 -7.88 1.82
CA GLY A 98 -25.55 -8.60 3.02
C GLY A 98 -25.62 -10.12 2.84
N GLN A 99 -25.61 -10.60 1.60
CA GLN A 99 -25.67 -12.04 1.28
C GLN A 99 -24.30 -12.61 0.90
N VAL A 100 -23.25 -11.77 0.82
CA VAL A 100 -21.88 -12.23 0.49
C VAL A 100 -21.34 -13.06 1.64
N GLN A 101 -20.87 -14.27 1.31
CA GLN A 101 -20.34 -15.24 2.26
C GLN A 101 -18.83 -15.49 2.06
N PRO A 102 -18.12 -16.02 3.05
CA PRO A 102 -16.69 -16.34 2.92
C PRO A 102 -16.36 -17.25 1.72
N ALA A 103 -17.23 -18.19 1.38
CA ALA A 103 -17.07 -19.10 0.25
C ALA A 103 -17.04 -18.38 -1.13
N ASP A 104 -17.75 -17.27 -1.25
CA ASP A 104 -17.83 -16.50 -2.50
C ASP A 104 -16.46 -15.93 -2.95
N PHE A 105 -15.50 -15.80 -2.04
CA PHE A 105 -14.15 -15.32 -2.35
C PHE A 105 -13.20 -16.42 -2.84
N GLY A 106 -13.61 -17.69 -2.79
CA GLY A 106 -12.79 -18.83 -3.21
C GLY A 106 -12.32 -18.73 -4.65
N PRO A 107 -13.22 -18.63 -5.65
CA PRO A 107 -12.85 -18.54 -7.06
C PRO A 107 -11.91 -17.37 -7.36
N TRP A 108 -12.17 -16.21 -6.76
CA TRP A 108 -11.30 -15.04 -6.92
C TRP A 108 -9.91 -15.25 -6.30
N ARG A 109 -9.83 -15.84 -5.11
CA ARG A 109 -8.57 -16.18 -4.46
C ARG A 109 -7.70 -17.07 -5.33
N GLU A 110 -8.28 -18.16 -5.88
CA GLU A 110 -7.57 -19.13 -6.73
C GLU A 110 -7.05 -18.44 -8.01
N ALA A 111 -7.90 -17.66 -8.70
CA ALA A 111 -7.52 -16.93 -9.88
C ALA A 111 -6.38 -15.92 -9.59
N ARG A 112 -6.44 -15.26 -8.43
CA ARG A 112 -5.38 -14.32 -8.03
C ARG A 112 -4.07 -15.03 -7.67
N LEU A 113 -4.12 -16.16 -6.99
CA LEU A 113 -2.94 -16.95 -6.64
C LEU A 113 -2.23 -17.51 -7.88
N ALA A 114 -2.95 -17.84 -8.95
CA ALA A 114 -2.36 -18.22 -10.23
C ALA A 114 -1.59 -17.06 -10.91
N ALA A 115 -2.02 -15.81 -10.68
CA ALA A 115 -1.46 -14.63 -11.36
C ALA A 115 -0.40 -13.87 -10.54
N VAL A 116 -0.49 -13.88 -9.21
CA VAL A 116 0.39 -13.08 -8.33
C VAL A 116 0.83 -13.83 -7.08
N LYS A 117 1.89 -13.33 -6.43
CA LYS A 117 2.43 -13.93 -5.20
C LYS A 117 1.42 -13.83 -4.03
N PRO A 118 1.41 -14.80 -3.09
CA PRO A 118 0.52 -14.83 -1.93
C PRO A 118 0.45 -13.52 -1.13
N GLY A 119 1.58 -12.86 -0.93
CA GLY A 119 1.61 -11.56 -0.24
C GLY A 119 0.90 -10.42 -0.97
N SER A 120 0.67 -10.52 -2.28
CA SER A 120 -0.16 -9.56 -3.02
C SER A 120 -1.64 -9.84 -2.79
N VAL A 121 -2.04 -11.11 -2.84
CA VAL A 121 -3.41 -11.55 -2.54
C VAL A 121 -3.82 -11.16 -1.11
N LEU A 122 -2.92 -11.34 -0.14
CA LEU A 122 -3.17 -10.90 1.26
C LEU A 122 -3.44 -9.40 1.38
N ARG A 123 -2.71 -8.57 0.62
CA ARG A 123 -2.94 -7.11 0.61
C ARG A 123 -4.28 -6.75 -0.05
N GLU A 124 -4.67 -7.46 -1.09
CA GLU A 124 -5.95 -7.30 -1.76
C GLU A 124 -7.11 -7.73 -0.84
N PHE A 125 -6.97 -8.83 -0.08
CA PHE A 125 -7.91 -9.19 0.98
C PHE A 125 -7.99 -8.12 2.08
N GLY A 126 -6.89 -7.42 2.35
CA GLY A 126 -6.88 -6.26 3.26
C GLY A 126 -7.82 -5.14 2.79
N ILE A 127 -7.87 -4.84 1.49
CA ILE A 127 -8.82 -3.87 0.92
C ILE A 127 -10.25 -4.38 1.06
N LEU A 128 -10.54 -5.61 0.63
CA LEU A 128 -11.88 -6.20 0.75
C LEU A 128 -12.38 -6.19 2.20
N SER A 129 -11.51 -6.54 3.14
CA SER A 129 -11.85 -6.49 4.57
C SER A 129 -12.16 -5.06 5.03
N ALA A 130 -11.42 -4.07 4.56
CA ALA A 130 -11.67 -2.66 4.90
C ALA A 130 -13.00 -2.17 4.30
N VAL A 131 -13.32 -2.57 3.07
CA VAL A 131 -14.63 -2.26 2.44
C VAL A 131 -15.78 -2.80 3.29
N PHE A 132 -15.70 -4.09 3.70
CA PHE A 132 -16.74 -4.68 4.56
C PHE A 132 -16.79 -4.10 5.96
N GLU A 133 -15.65 -3.64 6.52
CA GLU A 133 -15.64 -2.91 7.78
C GLU A 133 -16.33 -1.55 7.67
N SER A 134 -16.12 -0.80 6.59
CA SER A 134 -16.86 0.44 6.34
C SER A 134 -18.35 0.15 6.12
N ALA A 135 -18.69 -0.89 5.36
CA ALA A 135 -20.07 -1.32 5.17
C ALA A 135 -20.75 -1.70 6.48
N ARG A 136 -20.01 -2.29 7.43
CA ARG A 136 -20.51 -2.68 8.74
C ARG A 136 -20.62 -1.50 9.71
N ARG A 137 -19.55 -0.72 9.86
CA ARG A 137 -19.44 0.30 10.93
C ARG A 137 -20.10 1.61 10.55
N GLU A 138 -19.87 2.07 9.34
CA GLU A 138 -20.25 3.41 8.91
C GLU A 138 -21.59 3.38 8.16
N TRP A 139 -21.72 2.49 7.16
CA TRP A 139 -22.90 2.45 6.31
C TRP A 139 -24.05 1.59 6.84
N ARG A 140 -23.75 0.69 7.81
CA ARG A 140 -24.73 -0.23 8.40
C ARG A 140 -25.42 -1.13 7.37
N TRP A 141 -24.69 -1.52 6.32
CA TRP A 141 -25.19 -2.41 5.26
C TRP A 141 -25.10 -3.88 5.62
N VAL A 142 -24.12 -4.25 6.45
CA VAL A 142 -23.89 -5.63 6.86
C VAL A 142 -23.71 -5.74 8.37
N ALA A 143 -24.06 -6.87 8.95
CA ALA A 143 -23.88 -7.14 10.38
C ALA A 143 -22.46 -7.62 10.72
N ALA A 144 -21.84 -8.37 9.80
CA ALA A 144 -20.52 -8.97 9.98
C ALA A 144 -19.65 -8.79 8.74
N ASN A 145 -18.35 -8.97 8.90
CA ASN A 145 -17.37 -8.90 7.80
C ASN A 145 -17.04 -10.34 7.33
N PRO A 146 -17.56 -10.79 6.18
CA PRO A 146 -17.35 -12.16 5.72
C PRO A 146 -15.89 -12.45 5.36
N VAL A 147 -15.08 -11.42 5.08
CA VAL A 147 -13.66 -11.58 4.75
C VAL A 147 -12.83 -12.02 5.97
N ALA A 148 -13.35 -11.85 7.19
CA ALA A 148 -12.67 -12.31 8.41
C ALA A 148 -12.49 -13.83 8.40
N ASP A 149 -13.51 -14.57 7.96
CA ASP A 149 -13.58 -16.03 7.99
C ASP A 149 -13.08 -16.68 6.69
N VAL A 150 -12.60 -15.90 5.73
CA VAL A 150 -12.00 -16.44 4.50
C VAL A 150 -10.66 -17.09 4.81
N ARG A 151 -10.45 -18.32 4.32
CA ARG A 151 -9.13 -18.96 4.33
C ARG A 151 -8.17 -18.19 3.44
N LYS A 152 -7.29 -17.41 4.05
CA LYS A 152 -6.27 -16.59 3.37
C LYS A 152 -5.03 -17.44 3.06
N PRO A 153 -4.26 -17.10 1.99
CA PRO A 153 -2.99 -17.75 1.73
C PRO A 153 -2.00 -17.50 2.87
N PRO A 154 -1.00 -18.38 3.07
CA PRO A 154 0.00 -18.21 4.12
C PRO A 154 0.79 -16.91 3.91
N GLN A 155 1.16 -16.28 5.02
CA GLN A 155 2.06 -15.13 4.95
C GLN A 155 3.42 -15.57 4.42
N PRO A 156 4.00 -14.85 3.45
CA PRO A 156 5.37 -15.13 3.02
C PRO A 156 6.33 -14.96 4.19
N ALA A 157 7.31 -15.85 4.28
CA ALA A 157 8.36 -15.75 5.27
C ALA A 157 9.04 -14.37 5.24
N HIS A 158 9.48 -13.91 6.40
CA HIS A 158 10.25 -12.67 6.49
C HIS A 158 11.53 -12.80 5.66
N ARG A 159 11.84 -11.76 4.89
CA ARG A 159 13.03 -11.74 4.05
C ARG A 159 14.26 -11.41 4.92
N GLU A 160 15.17 -12.37 5.04
CA GLU A 160 16.40 -12.26 5.85
C GLU A 160 17.64 -11.93 5.01
N ARG A 161 17.47 -11.35 3.82
CA ARG A 161 18.55 -11.08 2.89
C ARG A 161 19.48 -9.98 3.42
N VAL A 162 20.71 -10.37 3.74
CA VAL A 162 21.83 -9.48 4.08
C VAL A 162 22.72 -9.31 2.85
N ILE A 163 23.01 -8.08 2.46
CA ILE A 163 23.90 -7.76 1.33
C ILE A 163 25.35 -7.98 1.77
N THR A 164 26.06 -8.80 1.06
CA THR A 164 27.47 -9.12 1.38
C THR A 164 28.40 -7.96 1.04
N ARG A 165 29.60 -7.96 1.62
CA ARG A 165 30.63 -6.93 1.33
C ARG A 165 31.07 -6.96 -0.15
N ALA A 166 31.09 -8.15 -0.77
CA ALA A 166 31.42 -8.30 -2.20
C ALA A 166 30.35 -7.65 -3.09
N GLU A 167 29.06 -7.93 -2.81
CA GLU A 167 27.93 -7.32 -3.52
C GLU A 167 27.91 -5.80 -3.36
N MET A 168 28.15 -5.29 -2.13
CA MET A 168 28.28 -3.85 -1.91
C MET A 168 29.35 -3.22 -2.78
N ARG A 169 30.55 -3.82 -2.83
CA ARG A 169 31.64 -3.32 -3.68
C ARG A 169 31.30 -3.37 -5.16
N GLY A 170 30.60 -4.41 -5.62
CA GLY A 170 30.13 -4.54 -6.99
C GLY A 170 29.16 -3.42 -7.38
N VAL A 171 28.14 -3.19 -6.56
CA VAL A 171 27.16 -2.11 -6.79
C VAL A 171 27.84 -0.73 -6.74
N LEU A 172 28.71 -0.47 -5.77
CA LEU A 172 29.39 0.82 -5.63
C LEU A 172 30.28 1.11 -6.86
N ARG A 173 30.99 0.11 -7.39
CA ARG A 173 31.75 0.23 -8.63
C ARG A 173 30.85 0.57 -9.82
N ALA A 174 29.75 -0.16 -9.99
CA ALA A 174 28.79 0.07 -11.07
C ALA A 174 28.09 1.44 -10.98
N LEU A 175 27.97 2.02 -9.76
CA LEU A 175 27.48 3.37 -9.54
C LEU A 175 28.58 4.45 -9.72
N GLY A 176 29.82 4.06 -10.00
CA GLY A 176 30.95 4.99 -10.14
C GLY A 176 31.33 5.70 -8.84
N HIS A 177 31.19 5.02 -7.68
CA HIS A 177 31.52 5.61 -6.39
C HIS A 177 33.03 5.87 -6.25
N ASP A 178 33.39 7.12 -6.00
CA ASP A 178 34.74 7.51 -5.60
C ASP A 178 34.80 7.80 -4.10
N PRO A 179 35.55 7.02 -3.31
CA PRO A 179 35.65 7.25 -1.86
C PRO A 179 36.41 8.53 -1.49
N ARG A 180 37.12 9.15 -2.41
CA ARG A 180 37.94 10.36 -2.17
C ARG A 180 37.22 11.66 -2.53
N ARG A 181 36.23 11.61 -3.42
CA ARG A 181 35.54 12.78 -3.97
C ARG A 181 34.03 12.73 -3.67
N GLY A 182 33.41 13.91 -3.64
CA GLY A 182 31.95 14.02 -3.64
C GLY A 182 31.35 13.57 -4.97
N PRO A 183 30.04 13.21 -4.98
CA PRO A 183 29.37 12.79 -6.19
C PRO A 183 29.22 13.97 -7.18
N ARG A 184 29.46 13.68 -8.47
CA ARG A 184 29.29 14.63 -9.57
C ARG A 184 28.08 14.31 -10.46
N SER A 185 27.39 13.20 -10.18
CA SER A 185 26.21 12.78 -10.90
C SER A 185 25.19 12.15 -9.96
N ILE A 186 23.92 12.12 -10.38
CA ILE A 186 22.84 11.43 -9.63
C ILE A 186 23.18 9.95 -9.40
N THR A 187 23.80 9.29 -10.38
CA THR A 187 24.24 7.87 -10.24
C THR A 187 25.23 7.70 -9.09
N GLN A 188 26.21 8.61 -8.97
CA GLN A 188 27.16 8.60 -7.84
C GLN A 188 26.48 8.96 -6.51
N ALA A 189 25.51 9.89 -6.53
CA ALA A 189 24.73 10.23 -5.34
C ALA A 189 23.92 9.02 -4.83
N VAL A 190 23.43 8.12 -5.70
CA VAL A 190 22.81 6.85 -5.30
C VAL A 190 23.79 5.95 -4.54
N ALA A 191 25.07 5.95 -4.90
CA ALA A 191 26.08 5.19 -4.16
C ALA A 191 26.25 5.71 -2.72
N VAL A 192 26.28 7.04 -2.54
CA VAL A 192 26.35 7.65 -1.21
C VAL A 192 25.10 7.38 -0.41
N ALA A 193 23.90 7.49 -1.03
CA ALA A 193 22.63 7.15 -0.41
C ALA A 193 22.59 5.67 0.04
N PHE A 194 23.10 4.75 -0.77
CA PHE A 194 23.21 3.33 -0.41
C PHE A 194 24.13 3.11 0.78
N LEU A 195 25.31 3.73 0.80
CA LEU A 195 26.22 3.68 1.93
C LEU A 195 25.62 4.28 3.22
N LEU A 196 24.88 5.36 3.11
CA LEU A 196 24.19 5.97 4.25
C LEU A 196 23.06 5.07 4.76
N ALA A 197 22.26 4.46 3.84
CA ALA A 197 21.23 3.49 4.18
C ALA A 197 21.78 2.29 4.96
N LEU A 198 22.96 1.76 4.57
CA LEU A 198 23.64 0.67 5.25
C LEU A 198 24.14 1.05 6.67
N ARG A 199 24.33 2.34 6.95
CA ARG A 199 24.80 2.82 8.27
C ARG A 199 23.69 3.28 9.20
N THR A 200 22.58 3.74 8.62
CA THR A 200 21.49 4.39 9.37
C THR A 200 20.20 3.60 9.35
N GLY A 201 20.06 2.67 8.40
CA GLY A 201 18.80 1.97 8.16
C GLY A 201 17.67 2.87 7.64
N MET A 202 17.94 4.09 7.19
CA MET A 202 16.93 4.99 6.60
C MET A 202 16.29 4.36 5.36
N ARG A 203 15.00 4.63 5.17
CA ARG A 203 14.27 4.19 3.98
C ARG A 203 14.63 5.07 2.77
N ALA A 204 14.51 4.52 1.55
CA ALA A 204 14.76 5.28 0.31
C ALA A 204 14.00 6.62 0.27
N GLY A 205 12.72 6.63 0.65
CA GLY A 205 11.93 7.86 0.69
C GLY A 205 12.38 8.86 1.76
N GLU A 206 12.91 8.39 2.87
CA GLU A 206 13.47 9.23 3.95
C GLU A 206 14.79 9.87 3.49
N LEU A 207 15.63 9.11 2.78
CA LEU A 207 16.87 9.63 2.19
C LEU A 207 16.60 10.67 1.11
N CYS A 208 15.72 10.38 0.16
CA CYS A 208 15.39 11.29 -0.93
C CYS A 208 14.67 12.57 -0.44
N GLY A 209 13.95 12.49 0.68
CA GLY A 209 13.27 13.63 1.30
C GLY A 209 14.13 14.43 2.27
N LEU A 210 15.36 13.98 2.59
CA LEU A 210 16.21 14.63 3.57
C LEU A 210 16.68 16.00 3.07
N ALA A 211 16.34 17.06 3.81
CA ALA A 211 16.77 18.41 3.57
C ALA A 211 18.00 18.78 4.42
N TRP A 212 18.79 19.74 3.98
CA TRP A 212 19.97 20.19 4.73
C TRP A 212 19.65 20.79 6.10
N VAL A 213 18.49 21.44 6.23
CA VAL A 213 18.00 22.00 7.50
C VAL A 213 17.79 20.93 8.57
N ASP A 214 17.58 19.68 8.18
CA ASP A 214 17.33 18.54 9.06
C ASP A 214 18.62 17.75 9.39
N VAL A 215 19.75 18.16 8.85
CA VAL A 215 21.05 17.51 9.10
C VAL A 215 21.78 18.23 10.21
N HIS A 216 21.90 17.54 11.36
CA HIS A 216 22.64 18.01 12.53
C HIS A 216 23.97 17.26 12.66
N PRO A 217 24.94 17.75 13.46
CA PRO A 217 26.27 17.14 13.57
C PRO A 217 26.27 15.65 13.98
N SER A 218 25.33 15.24 14.84
CA SER A 218 25.27 13.88 15.40
C SER A 218 24.00 13.08 15.02
N PHE A 219 23.04 13.69 14.35
CA PHE A 219 21.79 13.03 13.92
C PHE A 219 21.17 13.73 12.71
N VAL A 220 20.24 13.04 12.06
CA VAL A 220 19.31 13.65 11.10
C VAL A 220 17.90 13.55 11.62
N ARG A 221 17.11 14.62 11.45
CA ARG A 221 15.70 14.68 11.84
C ARG A 221 14.79 14.26 10.70
N LEU A 222 13.89 13.34 10.95
CA LEU A 222 12.92 12.86 9.97
C LEU A 222 11.50 13.25 10.38
N HIS A 223 10.94 14.29 9.77
CA HIS A 223 9.60 14.79 10.05
C HIS A 223 8.52 13.92 9.41
N VAL A 224 8.70 13.53 8.15
CA VAL A 224 7.75 12.74 7.40
C VAL A 224 8.24 11.30 7.25
N THR A 225 7.68 10.41 8.05
CA THR A 225 7.99 8.98 7.99
C THR A 225 6.72 8.15 7.79
N LYS A 226 6.88 6.86 7.51
CA LYS A 226 5.75 5.92 7.45
C LYS A 226 5.12 5.67 8.84
N THR A 227 5.87 5.92 9.91
CA THR A 227 5.46 5.65 11.30
C THR A 227 5.37 6.96 12.09
N LEU A 228 6.42 7.29 12.85
CA LEU A 228 6.50 8.50 13.67
C LEU A 228 7.72 9.33 13.25
N PRO A 229 7.68 10.67 13.37
CA PRO A 229 8.88 11.50 13.31
C PRO A 229 9.95 10.94 14.25
N ARG A 230 11.22 11.03 13.86
CA ARG A 230 12.32 10.54 14.68
C ARG A 230 13.64 11.16 14.29
N ASP A 231 14.54 11.19 15.24
CA ASP A 231 15.95 11.49 15.02
C ASP A 231 16.72 10.19 14.77
N VAL A 232 17.53 10.17 13.72
CA VAL A 232 18.38 9.04 13.34
C VAL A 232 19.83 9.40 13.68
N PRO A 233 20.47 8.74 14.66
CA PRO A 233 21.84 9.05 15.05
C PRO A 233 22.83 8.72 13.92
N LEU A 234 23.86 9.56 13.81
CA LEU A 234 24.92 9.44 12.82
C LEU A 234 26.21 8.97 13.47
N SER A 235 26.76 7.86 12.98
CA SER A 235 28.15 7.54 13.25
C SER A 235 29.07 8.53 12.50
N THR A 236 30.31 8.70 12.95
CA THR A 236 31.31 9.52 12.27
C THR A 236 31.42 9.20 10.76
N LYS A 237 31.32 7.91 10.39
CA LYS A 237 31.34 7.49 9.00
C LYS A 237 30.07 7.90 8.24
N ALA A 238 28.90 7.93 8.89
CA ALA A 238 27.66 8.40 8.29
C ALA A 238 27.68 9.93 8.11
N ALA A 239 28.14 10.68 9.09
CA ALA A 239 28.30 12.14 9.01
C ALA A 239 29.25 12.54 7.87
N ARG A 240 30.39 11.84 7.72
CA ARG A 240 31.32 12.07 6.58
C ARG A 240 30.68 11.82 5.20
N LEU A 241 29.75 10.88 5.09
CA LEU A 241 29.02 10.64 3.85
C LEU A 241 28.08 11.83 3.51
N LEU A 242 27.40 12.38 4.51
CA LEU A 242 26.56 13.57 4.34
C LEU A 242 27.41 14.79 3.95
N GLU A 243 28.55 14.98 4.60
CA GLU A 243 29.45 16.09 4.29
C GLU A 243 29.93 16.06 2.84
N ARG A 244 30.18 14.86 2.28
CA ARG A 244 30.54 14.70 0.86
C ARG A 244 29.43 15.08 -0.12
N MET A 245 28.18 15.15 0.36
CA MET A 245 27.04 15.60 -0.46
C MET A 245 26.93 17.14 -0.49
N ARG A 246 27.71 17.89 0.32
CA ARG A 246 27.69 19.35 0.32
C ARG A 246 27.96 19.89 -1.08
N GLY A 247 27.11 20.83 -1.52
CA GLY A 247 27.21 21.43 -2.86
C GLY A 247 26.61 20.61 -4.00
N PHE A 248 26.06 19.39 -3.71
CA PHE A 248 25.40 18.60 -4.75
C PHE A 248 24.00 19.14 -5.11
N ASP A 249 23.22 19.52 -4.11
CA ASP A 249 21.93 20.20 -4.25
C ASP A 249 21.76 21.20 -3.11
N ALA A 250 21.16 22.36 -3.40
CA ALA A 250 21.07 23.47 -2.46
C ALA A 250 20.10 23.21 -1.29
N VAL A 251 19.04 22.43 -1.50
CA VAL A 251 17.95 22.23 -0.54
C VAL A 251 17.96 20.81 0.01
N ARG A 252 18.03 19.81 -0.86
CA ARG A 252 17.99 18.37 -0.48
C ARG A 252 19.38 17.78 -0.53
N VAL A 253 19.65 16.87 0.40
CA VAL A 253 20.94 16.19 0.44
C VAL A 253 21.24 15.42 -0.84
N PHE A 254 20.24 14.73 -1.43
CA PHE A 254 20.46 13.85 -2.57
C PHE A 254 19.92 14.36 -3.91
N GLY A 255 19.09 15.41 -3.92
CA GLY A 255 18.56 16.02 -5.15
C GLY A 255 17.81 15.07 -6.10
N MET A 256 17.29 13.94 -5.61
CA MET A 256 16.60 12.95 -6.41
C MET A 256 15.34 12.41 -5.73
N ASP A 257 14.43 11.86 -6.51
CA ASP A 257 13.26 11.15 -6.00
C ASP A 257 13.52 9.64 -5.81
N LYS A 258 12.59 8.98 -5.11
CA LYS A 258 12.68 7.55 -4.82
C LYS A 258 12.67 6.67 -6.09
N ARG A 259 11.94 7.07 -7.14
CA ARG A 259 11.84 6.28 -8.39
C ARG A 259 13.18 6.28 -9.12
N THR A 260 13.80 7.43 -9.20
CA THR A 260 15.14 7.62 -9.76
C THR A 260 16.17 6.79 -8.99
N LEU A 261 16.16 6.86 -7.64
CA LEU A 261 17.03 6.06 -6.79
C LEU A 261 16.87 4.56 -7.04
N ASP A 262 15.64 4.04 -7.00
CA ASP A 262 15.37 2.62 -7.19
C ASP A 262 15.74 2.15 -8.61
N ALA A 263 15.49 2.95 -9.65
CA ALA A 263 15.81 2.64 -11.04
C ALA A 263 17.34 2.58 -11.27
N LEU A 264 18.08 3.58 -10.80
CA LEU A 264 19.54 3.63 -10.94
C LEU A 264 20.23 2.52 -10.14
N PHE A 265 19.77 2.27 -8.91
CA PHE A 265 20.28 1.18 -8.10
C PHE A 265 20.06 -0.19 -8.75
N ARG A 266 18.84 -0.44 -9.27
CA ARG A 266 18.52 -1.68 -10.00
C ARG A 266 19.40 -1.86 -11.21
N ARG A 267 19.61 -0.82 -12.03
CA ARG A 267 20.48 -0.86 -13.20
C ARG A 267 21.93 -1.16 -12.81
N ALA A 268 22.45 -0.49 -11.79
CA ALA A 268 23.82 -0.73 -11.31
C ALA A 268 24.01 -2.14 -10.77
N ARG A 269 23.02 -2.68 -10.06
CA ARG A 269 23.04 -4.07 -9.60
C ARG A 269 23.10 -5.05 -10.77
N VAL A 270 22.28 -4.86 -11.79
CA VAL A 270 22.28 -5.70 -13.01
C VAL A 270 23.61 -5.59 -13.73
N ASN A 271 24.15 -4.39 -13.93
CA ASN A 271 25.45 -4.14 -14.57
C ASN A 271 26.62 -4.77 -13.80
N ALA A 272 26.47 -4.95 -12.49
CA ALA A 272 27.44 -5.66 -11.65
C ALA A 272 27.28 -7.20 -11.70
N GLY A 273 26.36 -7.75 -12.50
CA GLY A 273 26.05 -9.18 -12.53
C GLY A 273 25.37 -9.70 -11.26
N LEU A 274 24.74 -8.82 -10.48
CA LEU A 274 24.17 -9.16 -9.17
C LEU A 274 22.64 -9.26 -9.21
N ALA A 275 22.09 -10.20 -8.45
CA ALA A 275 20.65 -10.44 -8.34
C ALA A 275 20.19 -10.69 -6.89
N GLY A 276 18.91 -10.85 -6.70
CA GLY A 276 18.35 -11.33 -5.43
C GLY A 276 18.21 -10.26 -4.34
N PHE A 277 18.52 -8.98 -4.55
CA PHE A 277 18.31 -7.90 -3.59
C PHE A 277 17.89 -6.58 -4.25
N THR A 278 17.34 -5.69 -3.46
CA THR A 278 16.88 -4.34 -3.84
C THR A 278 17.55 -3.30 -2.96
N PHE A 279 17.36 -2.01 -3.25
CA PHE A 279 17.83 -0.94 -2.36
C PHE A 279 17.28 -1.09 -0.93
N HIS A 280 16.04 -1.58 -0.77
CA HIS A 280 15.44 -1.76 0.56
C HIS A 280 16.19 -2.78 1.43
N ASP A 281 16.87 -3.74 0.83
CA ASP A 281 17.67 -4.73 1.57
C ASP A 281 18.89 -4.11 2.26
N SER A 282 19.29 -2.86 1.90
CA SER A 282 20.27 -2.07 2.69
C SER A 282 19.79 -1.81 4.10
N ARG A 283 18.49 -1.56 4.28
CA ARG A 283 17.90 -1.37 5.61
C ARG A 283 17.84 -2.67 6.40
N HIS A 284 17.54 -3.80 5.75
CA HIS A 284 17.62 -5.12 6.41
C HIS A 284 19.05 -5.42 6.85
N THR A 285 20.01 -5.19 5.98
CA THR A 285 21.45 -5.35 6.27
C THR A 285 21.88 -4.46 7.44
N ALA A 286 21.49 -3.18 7.43
CA ALA A 286 21.76 -2.25 8.52
C ALA A 286 21.15 -2.72 9.85
N ALA A 287 19.87 -3.18 9.81
CA ALA A 287 19.19 -3.68 11.00
C ALA A 287 19.92 -4.88 11.62
N THR A 288 20.30 -5.87 10.79
CA THR A 288 21.05 -7.04 11.26
C THR A 288 22.40 -6.68 11.86
N TRP A 289 23.15 -5.74 11.27
CA TRP A 289 24.45 -5.32 11.81
C TRP A 289 24.33 -4.48 13.08
N LEU A 290 23.34 -3.60 13.14
CA LEU A 290 23.15 -2.72 14.29
C LEU A 290 22.49 -3.45 15.47
N ALA A 291 21.66 -4.46 15.20
CA ALA A 291 21.07 -5.30 16.24
C ALA A 291 22.12 -6.04 17.10
N GLN A 292 23.31 -6.30 16.53
CA GLN A 292 24.43 -6.91 17.26
C GLN A 292 25.22 -5.92 18.15
N ARG A 293 24.99 -4.61 18.00
CA ARG A 293 25.81 -3.54 18.60
C ARG A 293 25.04 -2.59 19.49
N LEU A 294 23.75 -2.41 19.21
CA LEU A 294 22.91 -1.48 19.94
C LEU A 294 21.97 -2.22 20.88
N HIS A 295 21.65 -1.57 21.98
CA HIS A 295 20.56 -2.03 22.83
C HIS A 295 19.26 -2.05 22.03
N VAL A 296 18.38 -3.02 22.28
CA VAL A 296 17.14 -3.24 21.52
C VAL A 296 16.25 -1.99 21.46
N MET A 297 16.19 -1.23 22.55
CA MET A 297 15.39 0.00 22.62
C MET A 297 15.95 1.10 21.73
N ASP A 298 17.28 1.24 21.67
CA ASP A 298 17.95 2.22 20.79
C ASP A 298 17.76 1.85 19.32
N LEU A 299 17.85 0.56 19.01
CA LEU A 299 17.56 0.06 17.67
C LEU A 299 16.12 0.38 17.27
N CYS A 300 15.15 0.14 18.15
CA CYS A 300 13.75 0.49 17.89
C CYS A 300 13.55 1.99 17.66
N LYS A 301 14.14 2.86 18.49
CA LYS A 301 14.13 4.31 18.32
C LYS A 301 14.71 4.73 16.97
N MET A 302 15.92 4.25 16.65
CA MET A 302 16.63 4.58 15.41
C MET A 302 15.84 4.17 14.16
N PHE A 303 15.22 2.98 14.17
CA PHE A 303 14.44 2.46 13.05
C PHE A 303 12.99 2.91 13.03
N GLY A 304 12.50 3.54 14.09
CA GLY A 304 11.10 3.94 14.24
C GLY A 304 10.16 2.73 14.35
N TRP A 305 10.58 1.70 15.09
CA TRP A 305 9.74 0.55 15.41
C TRP A 305 9.02 0.78 16.72
N ARG A 306 7.74 0.45 16.76
CA ARG A 306 6.90 0.55 17.96
C ARG A 306 6.98 -0.67 18.86
N ASP A 307 7.45 -1.80 18.31
CA ASP A 307 7.48 -3.10 18.96
C ASP A 307 8.88 -3.72 18.85
N THR A 308 9.40 -4.19 19.96
CA THR A 308 10.67 -4.90 20.06
C THR A 308 10.66 -6.24 19.33
N LYS A 309 9.49 -6.88 19.14
CA LYS A 309 9.34 -8.09 18.31
C LYS A 309 9.95 -7.90 16.91
N ARG A 310 9.86 -6.67 16.36
CA ARG A 310 10.46 -6.37 15.07
C ARG A 310 11.98 -6.29 15.12
N ALA A 311 12.57 -5.86 16.23
CA ALA A 311 14.01 -5.86 16.42
C ALA A 311 14.55 -7.28 16.58
N LEU A 312 13.82 -8.15 17.29
CA LEU A 312 14.18 -9.56 17.47
C LEU A 312 14.30 -10.31 16.13
N THR A 313 13.52 -9.94 15.10
CA THR A 313 13.64 -10.54 13.76
C THR A 313 15.03 -10.34 13.14
N TYR A 314 15.77 -9.31 13.57
CA TYR A 314 17.13 -8.99 13.08
C TYR A 314 18.23 -9.39 14.06
N TYR A 315 17.87 -9.74 15.28
CA TYR A 315 18.82 -10.19 16.31
C TYR A 315 18.84 -11.71 16.32
N ASN A 316 19.74 -12.29 15.54
CA ASN A 316 19.90 -13.74 15.44
C ASN A 316 21.37 -14.14 15.63
N PRO A 317 21.96 -13.92 16.84
CA PRO A 317 23.31 -14.35 17.14
C PRO A 317 23.36 -15.88 17.29
N SER A 318 24.46 -16.49 16.87
CA SER A 318 24.72 -17.89 17.18
C SER A 318 24.97 -18.07 18.70
N ALA A 319 24.79 -19.29 19.22
CA ALA A 319 25.15 -19.60 20.61
C ALA A 319 26.62 -19.24 20.92
N THR A 320 27.52 -19.45 19.96
CA THR A 320 28.93 -19.04 20.06
C THR A 320 29.13 -17.53 20.18
N ASP A 321 28.28 -16.74 19.44
CA ASP A 321 28.35 -15.28 19.54
C ASP A 321 27.86 -14.78 20.90
N ILE A 322 26.88 -15.46 21.49
CA ILE A 322 26.36 -15.15 22.82
C ILE A 322 27.43 -15.55 23.87
N ALA A 323 28.01 -16.75 23.78
CA ALA A 323 29.04 -17.23 24.69
C ALA A 323 30.23 -16.28 24.76
N ARG A 324 30.72 -15.76 23.63
CA ARG A 324 31.80 -14.75 23.60
C ARG A 324 31.47 -13.43 24.31
N ARG A 325 30.19 -13.16 24.61
CA ARG A 325 29.76 -11.95 25.34
C ARG A 325 29.57 -12.19 26.84
N LEU A 326 29.58 -13.46 27.24
CA LEU A 326 29.43 -13.85 28.65
C LEU A 326 30.78 -13.85 29.39
N GLY A 327 31.89 -13.70 28.71
CA GLY A 327 33.23 -13.62 29.24
C GLY A 327 34.18 -14.38 28.35
#